data_b526506b0667d9a80cf013a469c5aecf
#
_entry.id   b526506b0667d9a80cf013a469c5aecf
#
_cell.length_a   1.000
_cell.length_b   1.000
_cell.length_c   1.000
_cell.angle_alpha   90.00
_cell.angle_beta   90.00
_cell.angle_gamma   90.00
#
_symmetry.space_group_name_H-M   'P 1'
#
loop_
_entity.id
_entity.type
_entity.pdbx_description
1 polymer ?
#
loop_
_entity_poly.entity_id
_entity_poly.type
_entity_poly.pdbx_seq_one_letter_code
_entity_poly.pdbx_strand_id
1 'polypeptide(L)'
;MSGKIRQYLAIGMILACLALVVWGMFGHSWRTHEGMNPDDDRLHGSHFGLHEAYYSVDGDLGDPLEYSNACATSDSAYEPMCDMESAGRTTTNILWVVIAIGSIAILLSLLNPEKTWVVTLLMGAAGILALAAVLVWYTMHDQTYIADEVSLGLNAYMTIVAGILGILGARMYKLSP
;
A
#
# COMPACT_ATOMS: atom_id res chain seq x y z
N MET A 1 17.61 12.73 24.85
CA MET A 1 17.54 11.36 24.28
C MET A 1 18.89 11.10 23.61
N SER A 2 19.61 10.01 23.95
CA SER A 2 20.95 9.76 23.39
C SER A 2 20.83 9.45 21.88
N GLY A 3 21.90 9.73 21.09
CA GLY A 3 21.93 9.48 19.66
C GLY A 3 21.64 8.01 19.32
N LYS A 4 22.17 7.06 20.09
CA LYS A 4 21.91 5.62 19.91
C LYS A 4 20.42 5.26 20.04
N ILE A 5 19.68 5.84 21.00
CA ILE A 5 18.25 5.58 21.16
C ILE A 5 17.49 6.07 19.95
N ARG A 6 17.83 7.24 19.40
CA ARG A 6 17.21 7.79 18.19
C ARG A 6 17.45 6.89 16.96
N GLN A 7 18.68 6.37 16.84
CA GLN A 7 19.03 5.45 15.76
C GLN A 7 18.20 4.16 15.84
N TYR A 8 18.08 3.53 17.00
CA TYR A 8 17.25 2.33 17.16
C TYR A 8 15.77 2.58 16.90
N LEU A 9 15.26 3.74 17.34
CA LEU A 9 13.88 4.13 17.03
C LEU A 9 13.66 4.32 15.53
N ALA A 10 14.60 4.96 14.84
CA ALA A 10 14.51 5.14 13.39
C ALA A 10 14.53 3.79 12.64
N ILE A 11 15.39 2.85 13.06
CA ILE A 11 15.41 1.48 12.51
C ILE A 11 14.08 0.77 12.80
N GLY A 12 13.52 0.91 13.99
CA GLY A 12 12.20 0.37 14.32
C GLY A 12 11.08 0.93 13.45
N MET A 13 11.12 2.24 13.16
CA MET A 13 10.14 2.89 12.29
C MET A 13 10.21 2.38 10.84
N ILE A 14 11.42 2.20 10.27
CA ILE A 14 11.53 1.68 8.91
C ILE A 14 11.17 0.19 8.84
N LEU A 15 11.45 -0.60 9.87
CA LEU A 15 10.97 -1.98 9.96
C LEU A 15 9.45 -2.04 10.00
N ALA A 16 8.80 -1.20 10.79
CA ALA A 16 7.34 -1.08 10.83
C ALA A 16 6.78 -0.62 9.47
N CYS A 17 7.44 0.35 8.81
CA CYS A 17 7.11 0.78 7.46
C CYS A 17 7.10 -0.41 6.50
N LEU A 18 8.18 -1.22 6.47
CA LEU A 18 8.28 -2.36 5.57
C LEU A 18 7.21 -3.44 5.88
N ALA A 19 6.96 -3.71 7.15
CA ALA A 19 5.91 -4.66 7.55
C ALA A 19 4.52 -4.22 7.08
N LEU A 20 4.19 -2.93 7.21
CA LEU A 20 2.93 -2.37 6.76
C LEU A 20 2.83 -2.32 5.22
N VAL A 21 3.93 -2.08 4.51
CA VAL A 21 3.99 -2.15 3.04
C VAL A 21 3.70 -3.58 2.57
N VAL A 22 4.34 -4.59 3.17
CA VAL A 22 4.08 -6.00 2.86
C VAL A 22 2.61 -6.34 3.13
N TRP A 23 2.07 -5.94 4.27
CA TRP A 23 0.65 -6.14 4.57
C TRP A 23 -0.24 -5.46 3.52
N GLY A 24 0.06 -4.21 3.16
CA GLY A 24 -0.67 -3.46 2.14
C GLY A 24 -0.67 -4.17 0.78
N MET A 25 0.47 -4.76 0.37
CA MET A 25 0.60 -5.46 -0.92
C MET A 25 -0.31 -6.68 -1.05
N PHE A 26 -0.43 -7.47 0.01
CA PHE A 26 -1.16 -8.74 -0.02
C PHE A 26 -2.60 -8.65 0.49
N GLY A 27 -3.03 -7.46 0.90
CA GLY A 27 -4.39 -7.27 1.38
C GLY A 27 -5.37 -6.96 0.25
N HIS A 28 -6.61 -7.36 0.43
CA HIS A 28 -7.71 -7.22 -0.53
C HIS A 28 -8.52 -5.92 -0.39
N SER A 29 -8.20 -5.05 0.56
CA SER A 29 -8.99 -3.86 0.87
C SER A 29 -8.21 -2.56 0.62
N TRP A 30 -7.88 -2.27 -0.64
CA TRP A 30 -7.34 -0.97 -1.05
C TRP A 30 -8.44 0.07 -1.26
N ARG A 31 -9.59 -0.38 -1.77
CA ARG A 31 -10.84 0.38 -1.80
C ARG A 31 -11.98 -0.53 -1.37
N THR A 32 -12.97 0.05 -0.70
CA THR A 32 -14.14 -0.68 -0.23
C THR A 32 -15.40 0.13 -0.48
N HIS A 33 -16.43 -0.57 -0.87
CA HIS A 33 -17.79 -0.05 -0.92
C HIS A 33 -18.69 -1.03 -0.18
N GLU A 34 -19.44 -0.55 0.76
CA GLU A 34 -20.41 -1.35 1.51
C GLU A 34 -21.74 -0.64 1.53
N GLY A 35 -22.81 -1.37 1.28
CA GLY A 35 -24.17 -0.83 1.28
C GLY A 35 -25.20 -1.89 1.61
N MET A 36 -26.30 -1.47 2.22
CA MET A 36 -27.43 -2.34 2.46
C MET A 36 -28.16 -2.60 1.14
N ASN A 37 -28.33 -3.85 0.77
CA ASN A 37 -29.13 -4.21 -0.40
C ASN A 37 -30.63 -4.21 0.00
N PRO A 38 -31.46 -3.38 -0.64
CA PRO A 38 -32.88 -3.28 -0.30
C PRO A 38 -33.69 -4.54 -0.65
N ASP A 39 -33.16 -5.43 -1.48
CA ASP A 39 -33.90 -6.61 -1.95
C ASP A 39 -33.81 -7.78 -0.97
N ASP A 40 -32.75 -7.88 -0.17
CA ASP A 40 -32.54 -8.98 0.77
C ASP A 40 -32.21 -8.52 2.20
N ASP A 41 -32.20 -7.21 2.47
CA ASP A 41 -31.90 -6.60 3.78
C ASP A 41 -30.49 -7.02 4.33
N ARG A 42 -29.53 -7.35 3.44
CA ARG A 42 -28.17 -7.73 3.80
C ARG A 42 -27.16 -6.66 3.48
N LEU A 43 -26.04 -6.66 4.23
CA LEU A 43 -24.90 -5.81 3.93
C LEU A 43 -24.08 -6.44 2.81
N HIS A 44 -24.07 -5.79 1.65
CA HIS A 44 -23.25 -6.18 0.51
C HIS A 44 -22.02 -5.28 0.42
N GLY A 45 -20.88 -5.86 0.14
CA GLY A 45 -19.62 -5.16 0.01
C GLY A 45 -18.83 -5.56 -1.22
N SER A 46 -18.07 -4.61 -1.74
CA SER A 46 -17.05 -4.85 -2.77
C SER A 46 -15.71 -4.38 -2.23
N HIS A 47 -14.71 -5.24 -2.29
CA HIS A 47 -13.38 -4.99 -1.80
C HIS A 47 -12.39 -5.12 -2.97
N PHE A 48 -11.68 -4.05 -3.25
CA PHE A 48 -10.74 -3.98 -4.37
C PHE A 48 -9.31 -4.00 -3.84
N GLY A 49 -8.60 -5.09 -4.09
CA GLY A 49 -7.17 -5.25 -3.82
C GLY A 49 -6.31 -4.69 -4.95
N LEU A 50 -5.01 -5.02 -4.95
CA LEU A 50 -4.11 -4.65 -6.05
C LEU A 50 -4.22 -5.59 -7.27
N HIS A 51 -4.63 -6.84 -7.07
CA HIS A 51 -4.65 -7.87 -8.11
C HIS A 51 -6.00 -8.53 -8.30
N GLU A 52 -6.90 -8.38 -7.33
CA GLU A 52 -8.16 -9.09 -7.26
C GLU A 52 -9.23 -8.26 -6.56
N ALA A 53 -10.49 -8.53 -6.89
CA ALA A 53 -11.64 -8.00 -6.18
C ALA A 53 -12.39 -9.11 -5.46
N TYR A 54 -13.02 -8.77 -4.36
CA TYR A 54 -13.91 -9.64 -3.60
C TYR A 54 -15.27 -9.01 -3.46
N TYR A 55 -16.29 -9.83 -3.52
CA TYR A 55 -17.63 -9.48 -3.13
C TYR A 55 -17.93 -10.07 -1.75
N SER A 56 -18.54 -9.32 -0.87
CA SER A 56 -18.91 -9.80 0.47
C SER A 56 -20.42 -9.66 0.72
N VAL A 57 -20.95 -10.57 1.52
CA VAL A 57 -22.32 -10.51 2.05
C VAL A 57 -22.25 -10.72 3.56
N ASP A 58 -22.79 -9.75 4.32
CA ASP A 58 -22.74 -9.74 5.79
C ASP A 58 -21.30 -9.89 6.36
N GLY A 59 -20.29 -9.43 5.61
CA GLY A 59 -18.87 -9.51 5.96
C GLY A 59 -18.16 -10.80 5.54
N ASP A 60 -18.88 -11.81 5.04
CA ASP A 60 -18.30 -13.03 4.51
C ASP A 60 -17.80 -12.78 3.08
N LEU A 61 -16.49 -12.95 2.84
CA LEU A 61 -15.86 -12.78 1.54
C LEU A 61 -16.15 -13.98 0.64
N GLY A 62 -16.61 -13.70 -0.58
CA GLY A 62 -16.75 -14.68 -1.65
C GLY A 62 -15.42 -15.02 -2.34
N ASP A 63 -15.49 -15.77 -3.44
CA ASP A 63 -14.33 -16.10 -4.24
C ASP A 63 -13.70 -14.86 -4.88
N PRO A 64 -12.36 -14.79 -4.98
CA PRO A 64 -11.67 -13.68 -5.62
C PRO A 64 -11.90 -13.64 -7.14
N LEU A 65 -12.13 -12.44 -7.65
CA LEU A 65 -12.09 -12.14 -9.08
C LEU A 65 -10.71 -11.55 -9.41
N GLU A 66 -9.82 -12.35 -10.00
CA GLU A 66 -8.51 -11.88 -10.46
C GLU A 66 -8.67 -10.94 -11.65
N TYR A 67 -8.07 -9.74 -11.60
CA TYR A 67 -8.15 -8.75 -12.68
C TYR A 67 -7.53 -9.26 -13.99
N SER A 68 -6.42 -10.01 -13.91
CA SER A 68 -5.75 -10.58 -15.08
C SER A 68 -6.66 -11.55 -15.87
N ASN A 69 -7.44 -12.36 -15.17
CA ASN A 69 -8.38 -13.29 -15.77
C ASN A 69 -9.58 -12.55 -16.37
N ALA A 70 -10.11 -11.57 -15.65
CA ALA A 70 -11.21 -10.75 -16.13
C ALA A 70 -10.82 -9.92 -17.36
N CYS A 71 -9.65 -9.30 -17.35
CA CYS A 71 -9.12 -8.51 -18.46
C CYS A 71 -8.83 -9.37 -19.71
N ALA A 72 -8.49 -10.64 -19.56
CA ALA A 72 -8.23 -11.55 -20.68
C ALA A 72 -9.52 -11.96 -21.43
N THR A 73 -10.69 -11.69 -20.87
CA THR A 73 -11.97 -11.94 -21.55
C THR A 73 -12.21 -10.86 -22.60
N SER A 74 -12.77 -11.24 -23.75
CA SER A 74 -13.10 -10.28 -24.82
C SER A 74 -14.40 -9.52 -24.60
N ASP A 75 -14.97 -9.59 -23.39
CA ASP A 75 -16.20 -8.90 -23.03
C ASP A 75 -15.90 -7.48 -22.54
N SER A 76 -16.49 -6.49 -23.22
CA SER A 76 -16.33 -5.07 -22.87
C SER A 76 -16.79 -4.72 -21.45
N ALA A 77 -17.61 -5.56 -20.82
CA ALA A 77 -18.00 -5.38 -19.42
C ALA A 77 -16.82 -5.46 -18.43
N TYR A 78 -15.72 -6.13 -18.85
CA TYR A 78 -14.51 -6.27 -18.03
C TYR A 78 -13.38 -5.30 -18.42
N GLU A 79 -13.59 -4.39 -19.38
CA GLU A 79 -12.58 -3.40 -19.78
C GLU A 79 -12.01 -2.61 -18.57
N PRO A 80 -12.81 -2.15 -17.58
CA PRO A 80 -12.28 -1.47 -16.41
C PRO A 80 -11.36 -2.34 -15.53
N MET A 81 -11.46 -3.67 -15.62
CA MET A 81 -10.59 -4.58 -14.88
C MET A 81 -9.15 -4.56 -15.41
N CYS A 82 -8.96 -4.18 -16.68
CA CYS A 82 -7.63 -4.02 -17.28
C CYS A 82 -6.90 -2.80 -16.70
N ASP A 83 -7.63 -1.71 -16.46
CA ASP A 83 -7.08 -0.53 -15.82
C ASP A 83 -6.73 -0.82 -14.35
N MET A 84 -7.57 -1.58 -13.64
CA MET A 84 -7.28 -2.06 -12.30
C MET A 84 -6.05 -2.98 -12.25
N GLU A 85 -5.91 -3.91 -13.21
CA GLU A 85 -4.72 -4.76 -13.31
C GLU A 85 -3.46 -3.91 -13.52
N SER A 86 -3.50 -2.96 -14.45
CA SER A 86 -2.38 -2.07 -14.75
C SER A 86 -1.99 -1.22 -13.53
N ALA A 87 -2.97 -0.62 -12.86
CA ALA A 87 -2.77 0.16 -11.65
C ALA A 87 -2.19 -0.70 -10.52
N GLY A 88 -2.74 -1.88 -10.29
CA GLY A 88 -2.28 -2.82 -9.27
C GLY A 88 -0.86 -3.30 -9.51
N ARG A 89 -0.53 -3.67 -10.74
CA ARG A 89 0.83 -4.08 -11.14
C ARG A 89 1.85 -2.95 -10.94
N THR A 90 1.50 -1.73 -11.36
CA THR A 90 2.38 -0.56 -11.20
C THR A 90 2.61 -0.25 -9.72
N THR A 91 1.54 -0.24 -8.93
CA THR A 91 1.60 0.00 -7.49
C THR A 91 2.45 -1.06 -6.78
N THR A 92 2.24 -2.34 -7.10
CA THR A 92 3.02 -3.46 -6.55
C THR A 92 4.51 -3.31 -6.87
N ASN A 93 4.85 -2.92 -8.09
CA ASN A 93 6.25 -2.69 -8.47
C ASN A 93 6.88 -1.56 -7.65
N ILE A 94 6.15 -0.45 -7.42
CA ILE A 94 6.63 0.64 -6.55
C ILE A 94 6.85 0.12 -5.12
N LEU A 95 5.93 -0.67 -4.58
CA LEU A 95 6.05 -1.21 -3.22
C LEU A 95 7.23 -2.19 -3.09
N TRP A 96 7.54 -3.00 -4.11
CA TRP A 96 8.77 -3.80 -4.14
C TRP A 96 10.04 -2.92 -4.10
N VAL A 97 10.05 -1.79 -4.80
CA VAL A 97 11.16 -0.83 -4.74
C VAL A 97 11.27 -0.23 -3.33
N VAL A 98 10.14 0.08 -2.66
CA VAL A 98 10.12 0.53 -1.26
C VAL A 98 10.79 -0.50 -0.35
N ILE A 99 10.42 -1.78 -0.49
CA ILE A 99 10.99 -2.87 0.31
C ILE A 99 12.50 -2.98 0.07
N ALA A 100 12.94 -2.93 -1.18
CA ALA A 100 14.36 -3.01 -1.51
C ALA A 100 15.16 -1.83 -0.90
N ILE A 101 14.71 -0.59 -1.13
CA ILE A 101 15.38 0.62 -0.61
C ILE A 101 15.38 0.63 0.92
N GLY A 102 14.26 0.32 1.56
CA GLY A 102 14.16 0.27 3.02
C GLY A 102 15.05 -0.81 3.63
N SER A 103 15.15 -1.99 3.00
CA SER A 103 16.04 -3.05 3.45
C SER A 103 17.51 -2.66 3.33
N ILE A 104 17.90 -1.99 2.24
CA ILE A 104 19.26 -1.45 2.07
C ILE A 104 19.53 -0.39 3.15
N ALA A 105 18.57 0.48 3.47
CA ALA A 105 18.73 1.49 4.51
C ALA A 105 19.00 0.86 5.88
N ILE A 106 18.29 -0.22 6.23
CA ILE A 106 18.50 -0.97 7.48
C ILE A 106 19.92 -1.58 7.49
N LEU A 107 20.31 -2.28 6.43
CA LEU A 107 21.62 -2.90 6.34
C LEU A 107 22.75 -1.86 6.47
N LEU A 108 22.64 -0.73 5.77
CA LEU A 108 23.62 0.34 5.86
C LEU A 108 23.65 0.98 7.25
N SER A 109 22.52 1.12 7.92
CA SER A 109 22.45 1.68 9.28
C SER A 109 23.16 0.81 10.31
N LEU A 110 23.20 -0.51 10.09
CA LEU A 110 23.85 -1.49 10.96
C LEU A 110 25.34 -1.65 10.65
N LEU A 111 25.70 -1.68 9.36
CA LEU A 111 27.06 -1.95 8.91
C LEU A 111 27.94 -0.70 8.84
N ASN A 112 27.37 0.46 8.51
CA ASN A 112 28.07 1.72 8.30
C ASN A 112 27.30 2.90 8.90
N PRO A 113 27.21 2.99 10.23
CA PRO A 113 26.43 4.04 10.90
C PRO A 113 26.93 5.46 10.62
N GLU A 114 28.19 5.61 10.16
CA GLU A 114 28.79 6.90 9.79
C GLU A 114 28.17 7.52 8.52
N LYS A 115 27.56 6.70 7.64
CA LYS A 115 26.89 7.17 6.41
C LYS A 115 25.47 7.67 6.66
N THR A 116 25.31 8.50 7.69
CA THR A 116 24.01 8.99 8.17
C THR A 116 23.16 9.63 7.06
N TRP A 117 23.77 10.40 6.15
CA TRP A 117 23.02 11.08 5.10
C TRP A 117 22.44 10.11 4.07
N VAL A 118 23.18 9.05 3.70
CA VAL A 118 22.71 8.03 2.74
C VAL A 118 21.53 7.27 3.33
N VAL A 119 21.67 6.81 4.58
CA VAL A 119 20.60 6.08 5.30
C VAL A 119 19.35 6.95 5.43
N THR A 120 19.52 8.23 5.80
CA THR A 120 18.41 9.19 5.90
C THR A 120 17.69 9.36 4.56
N LEU A 121 18.44 9.48 3.47
CA LEU A 121 17.89 9.65 2.13
C LEU A 121 17.11 8.40 1.70
N LEU A 122 17.65 7.22 1.92
CA LEU A 122 16.99 5.96 1.58
C LEU A 122 15.71 5.73 2.38
N MET A 123 15.73 5.99 3.70
CA MET A 123 14.53 5.90 4.54
C MET A 123 13.45 6.88 4.08
N GLY A 124 13.84 8.13 3.79
CA GLY A 124 12.92 9.15 3.29
C GLY A 124 12.35 8.79 1.92
N ALA A 125 13.18 8.30 1.00
CA ALA A 125 12.75 7.86 -0.32
C ALA A 125 11.75 6.69 -0.22
N ALA A 126 12.02 5.69 0.63
CA ALA A 126 11.09 4.60 0.87
C ALA A 126 9.72 5.11 1.36
N GLY A 127 9.71 6.05 2.32
CA GLY A 127 8.46 6.64 2.81
C GLY A 127 7.71 7.42 1.73
N ILE A 128 8.38 8.24 0.94
CA ILE A 128 7.76 9.01 -0.15
C ILE A 128 7.21 8.08 -1.23
N LEU A 129 7.95 7.05 -1.62
CA LEU A 129 7.49 6.07 -2.61
C LEU A 129 6.29 5.27 -2.12
N ALA A 130 6.20 4.94 -0.83
CA ALA A 130 5.01 4.29 -0.27
C ALA A 130 3.77 5.18 -0.38
N LEU A 131 3.89 6.49 -0.12
CA LEU A 131 2.79 7.44 -0.35
C LEU A 131 2.45 7.58 -1.84
N ALA A 132 3.47 7.65 -2.70
CA ALA A 132 3.28 7.73 -4.15
C ALA A 132 2.55 6.49 -4.70
N ALA A 133 2.81 5.29 -4.15
CA ALA A 133 2.13 4.07 -4.53
C ALA A 133 0.60 4.17 -4.34
N VAL A 134 0.15 4.74 -3.22
CA VAL A 134 -1.28 4.97 -2.97
C VAL A 134 -1.87 5.96 -3.97
N LEU A 135 -1.15 7.05 -4.27
CA LEU A 135 -1.59 8.04 -5.26
C LEU A 135 -1.68 7.44 -6.66
N VAL A 136 -0.69 6.64 -7.06
CA VAL A 136 -0.69 5.95 -8.36
C VAL A 136 -1.89 5.02 -8.47
N TRP A 137 -2.13 4.18 -7.47
CA TRP A 137 -3.31 3.33 -7.43
C TRP A 137 -4.60 4.15 -7.61
N TYR A 138 -4.74 5.21 -6.82
CA TYR A 138 -5.95 6.03 -6.82
C TYR A 138 -6.18 6.75 -8.15
N THR A 139 -5.12 7.27 -8.78
CA THR A 139 -5.23 8.07 -10.01
C THR A 139 -5.33 7.24 -11.29
N MET A 140 -4.75 6.05 -11.31
CA MET A 140 -4.82 5.14 -12.46
C MET A 140 -6.12 4.34 -12.52
N HIS A 141 -6.84 4.30 -11.41
CA HIS A 141 -8.10 3.59 -11.32
C HIS A 141 -9.19 4.43 -12.00
N ASP A 142 -9.94 3.85 -12.93
CA ASP A 142 -11.08 4.55 -13.54
C ASP A 142 -12.18 4.79 -12.50
N GLN A 143 -12.40 6.07 -12.16
CA GLN A 143 -13.39 6.47 -11.16
C GLN A 143 -14.84 6.33 -11.67
N THR A 144 -15.04 6.18 -12.97
CA THR A 144 -16.40 6.09 -13.56
C THR A 144 -17.10 4.78 -13.22
N TYR A 145 -16.32 3.72 -12.90
CA TYR A 145 -16.87 2.40 -12.59
C TYR A 145 -17.20 2.18 -11.12
N ILE A 146 -16.68 3.03 -10.24
CA ILE A 146 -16.92 2.93 -8.80
C ILE A 146 -17.82 4.06 -8.38
N ALA A 147 -19.00 3.73 -7.83
CA ALA A 147 -19.95 4.69 -7.31
C ALA A 147 -19.28 5.72 -6.38
N ASP A 148 -19.83 6.94 -6.35
CA ASP A 148 -19.32 8.10 -5.56
C ASP A 148 -19.05 7.81 -4.06
N GLU A 149 -19.52 6.66 -3.55
CA GLU A 149 -19.41 6.24 -2.15
C GLU A 149 -18.24 5.31 -1.82
N VAL A 150 -17.31 5.09 -2.77
CA VAL A 150 -16.16 4.19 -2.50
C VAL A 150 -15.10 4.88 -1.66
N SER A 151 -14.83 4.32 -0.49
CA SER A 151 -13.81 4.79 0.44
C SER A 151 -12.45 4.12 0.20
N LEU A 152 -11.38 4.77 0.70
CA LEU A 152 -10.08 4.11 0.83
C LEU A 152 -10.22 2.95 1.83
N GLY A 153 -9.73 1.79 1.44
CA GLY A 153 -9.74 0.60 2.28
C GLY A 153 -8.56 0.55 3.25
N LEU A 154 -8.63 -0.39 4.18
CA LEU A 154 -7.65 -0.56 5.26
C LEU A 154 -6.20 -0.67 4.74
N ASN A 155 -5.98 -1.41 3.65
CA ASN A 155 -4.64 -1.63 3.10
C ASN A 155 -4.01 -0.36 2.52
N ALA A 156 -4.81 0.53 1.93
CA ALA A 156 -4.34 1.84 1.49
C ALA A 156 -3.95 2.71 2.70
N TYR A 157 -4.76 2.73 3.76
CA TYR A 157 -4.41 3.44 5.00
C TYR A 157 -3.13 2.90 5.65
N MET A 158 -2.95 1.57 5.70
CA MET A 158 -1.73 0.96 6.21
C MET A 158 -0.50 1.38 5.41
N THR A 159 -0.63 1.48 4.08
CA THR A 159 0.45 1.96 3.21
C THR A 159 0.73 3.46 3.42
N ILE A 160 -0.28 4.28 3.68
CA ILE A 160 -0.09 5.70 4.06
C ILE A 160 0.67 5.81 5.38
N VAL A 161 0.26 5.05 6.40
CA VAL A 161 0.96 5.02 7.70
C VAL A 161 2.41 4.55 7.53
N ALA A 162 2.66 3.55 6.69
CA ALA A 162 4.00 3.10 6.33
C ALA A 162 4.85 4.25 5.76
N GLY A 163 4.30 5.01 4.82
CA GLY A 163 4.98 6.17 4.22
C GLY A 163 5.35 7.22 5.26
N ILE A 164 4.42 7.56 6.16
CA ILE A 164 4.67 8.50 7.26
C ILE A 164 5.79 7.98 8.19
N LEU A 165 5.75 6.71 8.56
CA LEU A 165 6.79 6.10 9.40
C LEU A 165 8.17 6.12 8.74
N GLY A 166 8.25 5.87 7.43
CA GLY A 166 9.50 5.99 6.68
C GLY A 166 10.11 7.39 6.74
N ILE A 167 9.29 8.43 6.53
CA ILE A 167 9.71 9.83 6.60
C ILE A 167 10.13 10.24 8.03
N LEU A 168 9.34 9.84 9.04
CA LEU A 168 9.67 10.10 10.45
C LEU A 168 10.95 9.38 10.86
N GLY A 169 11.14 8.13 10.44
CA GLY A 169 12.36 7.37 10.64
C GLY A 169 13.58 8.07 10.06
N ALA A 170 13.48 8.60 8.83
CA ALA A 170 14.53 9.38 8.19
C ALA A 170 14.91 10.62 9.01
N ARG A 171 13.90 11.37 9.49
CA ARG A 171 14.13 12.55 10.33
C ARG A 171 14.80 12.20 11.66
N MET A 172 14.35 11.12 12.31
CA MET A 172 14.94 10.66 13.58
C MET A 172 16.37 10.20 13.41
N TYR A 173 16.67 9.49 12.32
CA TYR A 173 18.03 9.03 11.99
C TYR A 173 18.97 10.20 11.74
N LYS A 174 18.54 11.24 11.00
CA LYS A 174 19.31 12.45 10.75
C LYS A 174 19.70 13.18 12.05
N LEU A 175 18.86 13.11 13.07
CA LEU A 175 19.08 13.77 14.37
C LEU A 175 19.88 12.90 15.36
N SER A 176 20.36 11.71 14.93
CA SER A 176 21.23 10.85 15.73
C SER A 176 22.68 11.12 15.34
N PRO A 177 23.43 11.94 16.09
CA PRO A 177 24.85 12.17 15.86
C PRO A 177 25.71 10.95 16.28
#